data_da9d7fc6fc9e5fc601009495362a4f55
#
_entry.id   da9d7fc6fc9e5fc601009495362a4f55
#
_cell.length_a   1.000
_cell.length_b   1.000
_cell.length_c   1.000
_cell.angle_alpha   90.00
_cell.angle_beta   90.00
_cell.angle_gamma   90.00
#
_symmetry.space_group_name_H-M   'P 1'
#
loop_
_entity.id
_entity.type
_entity.pdbx_description
1 polymer ?
#
loop_
_entity_poly.entity_id
_entity_poly.type
_entity_poly.pdbx_seq_one_letter_code
_entity_poly.pdbx_strand_id
1 'polypeptide(L)'
;MLIAVVSAQGRGGRGGNAQGTGGDLTTGTPSADGKTNEGGVVFINPGTPVLRDNEINAQPVPRLPDGHVDLTGPWVGGGAIADIERDGGLKPGELALLPWAKELRDKRKSQDDPYTACMPMGPLRTNPYPWKFAMSYTAKGLTHIFILHELMDDGAHRVVYTDGRKHPEGLIPSWLGHSIGRWDGDALVVDTVGFNDKFWFDRRGTPHTEQLHIVERYTRPNYGTLVNDVTLEDPGALVHPVKLQFKARLMRPDRETGTGDLMEFVCNENNQYGSAGGFRPGTGAGNGDAPK
;
A
#
# COMPACT_ATOMS: atom_id res chain seq x y z
N MET A 1 -38.82 -14.33 -7.46
CA MET A 1 -37.58 -13.77 -7.95
C MET A 1 -36.49 -14.79 -7.62
N LEU A 2 -36.13 -15.60 -8.61
CA LEU A 2 -35.22 -16.76 -8.43
C LEU A 2 -33.77 -16.26 -8.45
N ILE A 3 -33.01 -16.67 -7.44
CA ILE A 3 -31.54 -16.55 -7.42
C ILE A 3 -31.00 -17.90 -7.95
N ALA A 4 -30.34 -17.84 -9.09
CA ALA A 4 -29.64 -19.00 -9.64
C ALA A 4 -28.20 -19.03 -9.10
N VAL A 5 -27.87 -20.07 -8.35
CA VAL A 5 -26.49 -20.40 -7.94
C VAL A 5 -25.91 -21.26 -9.07
N VAL A 6 -24.84 -20.75 -9.72
CA VAL A 6 -24.06 -21.53 -10.67
C VAL A 6 -22.81 -22.05 -9.99
N SER A 7 -22.74 -23.34 -9.75
CA SER A 7 -21.53 -24.04 -9.32
C SER A 7 -20.71 -24.42 -10.56
N ALA A 8 -19.46 -23.94 -10.64
CA ALA A 8 -18.52 -24.40 -11.67
C ALA A 8 -17.63 -25.50 -11.10
N GLN A 9 -17.82 -26.73 -11.62
CA GLN A 9 -16.89 -27.84 -11.40
C GLN A 9 -15.73 -27.75 -12.40
N GLY A 10 -14.51 -27.60 -11.87
CA GLY A 10 -13.30 -27.63 -12.67
C GLY A 10 -12.85 -29.01 -13.04
N ARG A 11 -12.54 -29.23 -14.32
CA ARG A 11 -11.80 -30.40 -14.82
C ARG A 11 -10.31 -30.08 -14.86
N GLY A 12 -9.51 -30.97 -14.27
CA GLY A 12 -8.06 -30.89 -14.24
C GLY A 12 -7.39 -31.05 -15.61
N GLY A 13 -6.30 -30.36 -15.79
CA GLY A 13 -5.35 -30.49 -16.89
C GLY A 13 -3.92 -30.36 -16.36
N ARG A 14 -3.09 -31.33 -16.74
CA ARG A 14 -1.71 -31.59 -16.30
C ARG A 14 -0.72 -30.53 -16.76
N GLY A 15 0.21 -30.20 -15.87
CA GLY A 15 1.66 -30.14 -16.11
C GLY A 15 2.23 -28.98 -16.91
N GLY A 16 2.98 -28.13 -16.25
CA GLY A 16 3.96 -27.24 -16.83
C GLY A 16 4.68 -26.47 -15.73
N ASN A 17 5.93 -26.87 -15.43
CA ASN A 17 6.87 -26.13 -14.58
C ASN A 17 7.10 -24.74 -15.19
N ALA A 18 6.68 -23.70 -14.52
CA ALA A 18 7.15 -22.35 -14.76
C ALA A 18 7.70 -21.81 -13.43
N GLN A 19 9.03 -21.76 -13.33
CA GLN A 19 9.72 -20.95 -12.33
C GLN A 19 9.36 -19.49 -12.58
N GLY A 20 8.46 -18.94 -11.76
CA GLY A 20 8.12 -17.54 -11.76
C GLY A 20 9.25 -16.72 -11.15
N THR A 21 10.13 -16.18 -11.98
CA THR A 21 10.94 -15.03 -11.62
C THR A 21 9.99 -13.87 -11.41
N GLY A 22 10.01 -13.26 -10.21
CA GLY A 22 9.22 -12.08 -9.90
C GLY A 22 9.50 -10.96 -10.90
N GLY A 23 8.60 -10.80 -11.86
CA GLY A 23 8.63 -9.71 -12.83
C GLY A 23 8.21 -8.40 -12.19
N ASP A 24 8.92 -7.38 -12.53
CA ASP A 24 8.60 -5.99 -12.21
C ASP A 24 7.19 -5.67 -12.74
N LEU A 25 6.25 -5.39 -11.87
CA LEU A 25 4.86 -5.08 -12.21
C LEU A 25 4.70 -3.68 -12.85
N THR A 26 5.80 -2.95 -13.06
CA THR A 26 5.78 -1.58 -13.61
C THR A 26 6.21 -1.50 -15.06
N THR A 27 6.76 -2.57 -15.64
CA THR A 27 7.17 -2.59 -17.05
C THR A 27 6.52 -3.75 -17.78
N GLY A 28 5.51 -3.47 -18.58
CA GLY A 28 4.91 -4.44 -19.48
C GLY A 28 5.95 -5.00 -20.43
N THR A 29 6.21 -6.32 -20.39
CA THR A 29 6.99 -7.02 -21.40
C THR A 29 6.20 -7.04 -22.71
N PRO A 30 6.79 -6.67 -23.86
CA PRO A 30 6.11 -6.76 -25.14
C PRO A 30 5.74 -8.22 -25.44
N SER A 31 4.50 -8.47 -25.81
CA SER A 31 4.11 -9.78 -26.32
C SER A 31 4.70 -10.01 -27.71
N ALA A 32 4.88 -11.25 -28.11
CA ALA A 32 5.50 -11.65 -29.38
C ALA A 32 4.76 -11.12 -30.64
N ASP A 33 3.58 -10.52 -30.48
CA ASP A 33 2.79 -9.90 -31.53
C ASP A 33 2.91 -8.37 -31.59
N GLY A 34 3.84 -7.78 -30.84
CA GLY A 34 4.11 -6.34 -30.82
C GLY A 34 3.03 -5.50 -30.11
N LYS A 35 2.08 -6.12 -29.45
CA LYS A 35 1.13 -5.41 -28.59
C LYS A 35 1.67 -5.42 -27.15
N THR A 36 1.86 -4.26 -26.58
CA THR A 36 2.21 -4.10 -25.20
C THR A 36 1.06 -4.65 -24.33
N ASN A 37 1.25 -5.82 -23.74
CA ASN A 37 0.43 -6.22 -22.59
C ASN A 37 0.84 -5.32 -21.42
N GLU A 38 0.12 -4.23 -21.25
CA GLU A 38 0.12 -3.53 -19.97
C GLU A 38 -0.36 -4.51 -18.92
N GLY A 39 0.57 -4.96 -18.06
CA GLY A 39 0.44 -6.13 -17.20
C GLY A 39 -0.83 -6.14 -16.36
N GLY A 40 -1.53 -7.24 -16.42
CA GLY A 40 -2.66 -7.58 -15.59
C GLY A 40 -3.56 -8.56 -16.32
N VAL A 41 -4.02 -9.60 -15.66
CA VAL A 41 -5.08 -10.48 -16.18
C VAL A 41 -6.35 -9.66 -16.30
N VAL A 42 -6.70 -9.32 -17.52
CA VAL A 42 -7.88 -8.52 -17.82
C VAL A 42 -9.10 -9.43 -17.85
N PHE A 43 -9.90 -9.43 -16.81
CA PHE A 43 -11.27 -9.91 -16.88
C PHE A 43 -12.15 -8.78 -17.44
N ILE A 44 -12.16 -8.61 -18.75
CA ILE A 44 -13.06 -7.66 -19.40
C ILE A 44 -14.44 -8.31 -19.48
N ASN A 45 -15.42 -7.67 -18.87
CA ASN A 45 -16.80 -7.99 -19.18
C ASN A 45 -17.05 -7.59 -20.64
N PRO A 46 -17.40 -8.53 -21.57
CA PRO A 46 -17.56 -8.20 -22.97
C PRO A 46 -18.59 -7.09 -23.15
N GLY A 47 -18.16 -5.94 -23.61
CA GLY A 47 -19.02 -4.76 -23.84
C GLY A 47 -18.75 -3.56 -22.94
N THR A 48 -17.88 -3.64 -21.93
CA THR A 48 -17.47 -2.45 -21.16
C THR A 48 -16.35 -1.72 -21.92
N PRO A 49 -16.51 -0.43 -22.26
CA PRO A 49 -15.45 0.34 -22.90
C PRO A 49 -14.24 0.42 -21.96
N VAL A 50 -13.08 -0.08 -22.41
CA VAL A 50 -11.82 0.10 -21.68
C VAL A 50 -11.30 1.51 -21.99
N LEU A 51 -11.49 2.43 -21.05
CA LEU A 51 -10.93 3.78 -21.16
C LEU A 51 -9.40 3.72 -21.06
N ARG A 52 -8.71 4.50 -21.90
CA ARG A 52 -7.27 4.68 -21.81
C ARG A 52 -6.93 5.63 -20.66
N ASP A 53 -5.71 5.58 -20.16
CA ASP A 53 -5.30 6.43 -19.03
C ASP A 53 -5.42 7.93 -19.35
N ASN A 54 -5.14 8.33 -20.59
CA ASN A 54 -5.35 9.71 -21.03
C ASN A 54 -6.83 10.12 -21.03
N GLU A 55 -7.76 9.22 -21.37
CA GLU A 55 -9.21 9.47 -21.35
C GLU A 55 -9.72 9.55 -19.91
N ILE A 56 -9.21 8.71 -19.01
CA ILE A 56 -9.50 8.78 -17.59
C ILE A 56 -8.98 10.09 -17.01
N ASN A 57 -7.73 10.43 -17.27
CA ASN A 57 -7.10 11.63 -16.73
C ASN A 57 -7.68 12.95 -17.30
N ALA A 58 -8.36 12.89 -18.45
CA ALA A 58 -9.06 14.04 -19.02
C ALA A 58 -10.40 14.36 -18.32
N GLN A 59 -10.90 13.45 -17.46
CA GLN A 59 -12.13 13.71 -16.71
C GLN A 59 -11.89 14.79 -15.64
N PRO A 60 -12.93 15.57 -15.29
CA PRO A 60 -12.82 16.56 -14.22
C PRO A 60 -12.52 15.87 -12.88
N VAL A 61 -11.62 16.47 -12.11
CA VAL A 61 -11.33 16.00 -10.75
C VAL A 61 -12.57 16.13 -9.88
N PRO A 62 -13.06 15.05 -9.25
CA PRO A 62 -14.27 15.09 -8.45
C PRO A 62 -14.05 15.87 -7.15
N ARG A 63 -15.13 16.43 -6.63
CA ARG A 63 -15.12 17.19 -5.37
C ARG A 63 -16.13 16.64 -4.38
N LEU A 64 -15.77 16.75 -3.12
CA LEU A 64 -16.66 16.46 -1.99
C LEU A 64 -17.74 17.55 -1.85
N PRO A 65 -18.83 17.29 -1.12
CA PRO A 65 -19.89 18.29 -0.90
C PRO A 65 -19.41 19.58 -0.24
N ASP A 66 -18.32 19.53 0.51
CA ASP A 66 -17.69 20.69 1.17
C ASP A 66 -16.73 21.48 0.24
N GLY A 67 -16.59 21.04 -1.01
CA GLY A 67 -15.78 21.68 -2.04
C GLY A 67 -14.33 21.20 -2.13
N HIS A 68 -13.82 20.44 -1.15
CA HIS A 68 -12.50 19.85 -1.23
C HIS A 68 -12.41 18.79 -2.34
N VAL A 69 -11.21 18.54 -2.83
CA VAL A 69 -10.96 17.47 -3.79
C VAL A 69 -11.31 16.11 -3.20
N ASP A 70 -12.06 15.31 -3.95
CA ASP A 70 -12.35 13.93 -3.55
C ASP A 70 -11.12 13.04 -3.75
N LEU A 71 -10.53 12.58 -2.66
CA LEU A 71 -9.36 11.69 -2.64
C LEU A 71 -9.74 10.22 -2.42
N THR A 72 -11.02 9.87 -2.33
CA THR A 72 -11.46 8.55 -1.82
C THR A 72 -10.85 7.35 -2.54
N GLY A 73 -10.72 7.35 -3.84
CA GLY A 73 -10.14 6.22 -4.59
C GLY A 73 -11.21 5.20 -5.05
N PRO A 74 -10.89 3.90 -5.16
CA PRO A 74 -9.66 3.21 -4.70
C PRO A 74 -8.43 3.49 -5.57
N TRP A 75 -7.27 3.36 -4.96
CA TRP A 75 -5.95 3.63 -5.55
C TRP A 75 -5.09 2.38 -5.59
N VAL A 76 -4.16 2.31 -6.55
CA VAL A 76 -3.14 1.26 -6.65
C VAL A 76 -1.77 1.90 -6.77
N GLY A 77 -0.79 1.38 -6.04
CA GLY A 77 0.54 1.98 -5.90
C GLY A 77 0.57 3.12 -4.88
N GLY A 78 1.61 3.94 -4.91
CA GLY A 78 1.72 5.12 -4.04
C GLY A 78 2.50 4.91 -2.76
N GLY A 79 3.38 3.91 -2.70
CA GLY A 79 4.25 3.66 -1.56
C GLY A 79 5.54 2.95 -1.91
N ALA A 80 6.40 2.79 -0.91
CA ALA A 80 7.67 2.08 -1.02
C ALA A 80 7.44 0.57 -0.97
N ILE A 81 8.02 -0.17 -1.90
CA ILE A 81 7.92 -1.64 -1.97
C ILE A 81 9.29 -2.27 -1.76
N ALA A 82 10.16 -2.13 -2.74
CA ALA A 82 11.44 -2.79 -2.76
C ALA A 82 12.56 -1.93 -2.16
N ASP A 83 12.52 -0.64 -2.38
CA ASP A 83 13.55 0.33 -1.99
C ASP A 83 12.94 1.72 -1.87
N ILE A 84 12.81 2.23 -0.66
CA ILE A 84 12.19 3.53 -0.40
C ILE A 84 12.94 4.69 -1.09
N GLU A 85 14.25 4.58 -1.25
CA GLU A 85 15.06 5.58 -1.94
C GLU A 85 14.65 5.67 -3.41
N ARG A 86 14.67 4.56 -4.13
CA ARG A 86 14.28 4.49 -5.53
C ARG A 86 12.78 4.75 -5.72
N ASP A 87 11.93 4.08 -4.93
CA ASP A 87 10.48 4.13 -5.09
C ASP A 87 9.93 5.51 -4.71
N GLY A 88 10.61 6.22 -3.82
CA GLY A 88 10.34 7.61 -3.42
C GLY A 88 10.98 8.69 -4.30
N GLY A 89 11.64 8.29 -5.40
CA GLY A 89 12.18 9.22 -6.41
C GLY A 89 13.53 9.85 -6.05
N LEU A 90 14.24 9.31 -5.07
CA LEU A 90 15.59 9.75 -4.72
C LEU A 90 16.65 9.13 -5.64
N LYS A 91 17.78 9.79 -5.76
CA LYS A 91 18.97 9.21 -6.36
C LYS A 91 19.68 8.27 -5.36
N PRO A 92 20.45 7.28 -5.86
CA PRO A 92 21.21 6.42 -4.98
C PRO A 92 22.12 7.18 -4.02
N GLY A 93 21.96 6.94 -2.72
CA GLY A 93 22.70 7.58 -1.64
C GLY A 93 22.09 8.86 -1.06
N GLU A 94 20.97 9.35 -1.62
CA GLU A 94 20.27 10.52 -1.07
C GLU A 94 19.47 10.17 0.21
N LEU A 95 19.13 8.90 0.42
CA LEU A 95 18.63 8.44 1.72
C LEU A 95 19.80 8.28 2.69
N ALA A 96 20.23 9.38 3.27
CA ALA A 96 21.40 9.43 4.14
C ALA A 96 21.12 8.79 5.52
N LEU A 97 21.26 7.45 5.59
CA LEU A 97 21.13 6.70 6.84
C LEU A 97 22.34 6.94 7.75
N LEU A 98 22.10 7.00 9.05
CA LEU A 98 23.17 6.93 10.05
C LEU A 98 23.90 5.56 9.95
N PRO A 99 25.18 5.48 10.38
CA PRO A 99 26.00 4.27 10.20
C PRO A 99 25.33 3.00 10.72
N TRP A 100 24.75 3.03 11.92
CA TRP A 100 24.05 1.88 12.50
C TRP A 100 22.82 1.44 11.69
N ALA A 101 22.04 2.42 11.18
CA ALA A 101 20.85 2.13 10.40
C ALA A 101 21.19 1.51 9.05
N LYS A 102 22.27 1.99 8.42
CA LYS A 102 22.82 1.40 7.20
C LYS A 102 23.33 -0.02 7.46
N GLU A 103 24.10 -0.22 8.52
CA GLU A 103 24.62 -1.53 8.88
C GLU A 103 23.49 -2.54 9.18
N LEU A 104 22.48 -2.10 9.91
CA LEU A 104 21.30 -2.92 10.20
C LEU A 104 20.54 -3.30 8.92
N ARG A 105 20.29 -2.35 8.04
CA ARG A 105 19.67 -2.60 6.73
C ARG A 105 20.44 -3.61 5.92
N ASP A 106 21.78 -3.47 5.86
CA ASP A 106 22.64 -4.32 5.05
C ASP A 106 22.73 -5.77 5.61
N LYS A 107 22.44 -5.97 6.91
CA LYS A 107 22.41 -7.29 7.57
C LYS A 107 21.04 -7.99 7.50
N ARG A 108 19.96 -7.24 7.36
CA ARG A 108 18.59 -7.80 7.34
C ARG A 108 18.37 -8.66 6.11
N LYS A 109 17.64 -9.74 6.30
CA LYS A 109 17.24 -10.66 5.22
C LYS A 109 15.72 -10.64 5.11
N SER A 110 15.19 -10.97 3.94
CA SER A 110 13.74 -10.96 3.69
C SER A 110 12.93 -11.83 4.66
N GLN A 111 13.52 -12.89 5.20
CA GLN A 111 12.90 -13.73 6.22
C GLN A 111 12.74 -13.05 7.59
N ASP A 112 13.51 -11.99 7.83
CA ASP A 112 13.46 -11.23 9.09
C ASP A 112 12.42 -10.11 9.04
N ASP A 113 11.78 -9.91 7.88
CA ASP A 113 10.76 -8.89 7.68
C ASP A 113 9.53 -9.18 8.58
N PRO A 114 9.13 -8.26 9.45
CA PRO A 114 7.96 -8.44 10.31
C PRO A 114 6.69 -8.80 9.53
N TYR A 115 6.58 -8.34 8.29
CA TYR A 115 5.46 -8.67 7.42
C TYR A 115 5.37 -10.18 7.14
N THR A 116 6.47 -10.95 7.20
CA THR A 116 6.44 -12.41 7.07
C THR A 116 5.68 -13.09 8.20
N ALA A 117 5.49 -12.40 9.32
CA ALA A 117 4.66 -12.81 10.45
C ALA A 117 3.32 -12.06 10.49
N CYS A 118 2.86 -11.54 9.34
CA CYS A 118 1.63 -10.77 9.20
C CYS A 118 1.56 -9.51 10.10
N MET A 119 2.70 -8.92 10.44
CA MET A 119 2.74 -7.67 11.19
C MET A 119 2.57 -6.47 10.23
N PRO A 120 1.98 -5.36 10.68
CA PRO A 120 1.75 -4.19 9.85
C PRO A 120 3.01 -3.63 9.19
N MET A 121 2.90 -3.16 7.95
CA MET A 121 4.03 -2.67 7.17
C MET A 121 4.38 -1.20 7.41
N GLY A 122 3.61 -0.48 8.20
CA GLY A 122 3.76 0.96 8.35
C GLY A 122 3.18 1.78 7.18
N PRO A 123 3.03 3.10 7.35
CA PRO A 123 2.21 3.92 6.45
C PRO A 123 2.78 4.15 5.04
N LEU A 124 4.10 4.12 4.87
CA LEU A 124 4.72 4.37 3.56
C LEU A 124 4.97 3.09 2.75
N ARG A 125 4.95 1.93 3.38
CA ARG A 125 5.11 0.64 2.71
C ARG A 125 3.78 0.09 2.27
N THR A 126 2.99 0.92 1.66
CA THR A 126 1.82 0.51 0.91
C THR A 126 2.30 0.04 -0.46
N ASN A 127 1.61 -0.85 -1.10
CA ASN A 127 2.19 -1.64 -2.12
C ASN A 127 1.35 -1.79 -3.30
N PRO A 128 1.63 -2.58 -4.34
CA PRO A 128 0.82 -2.63 -5.55
C PRO A 128 -0.66 -2.97 -5.30
N TYR A 129 -1.02 -3.32 -4.08
CA TYR A 129 -2.40 -3.67 -3.73
C TYR A 129 -3.29 -2.45 -3.54
N PRO A 130 -4.60 -2.61 -3.74
CA PRO A 130 -5.55 -1.52 -3.62
C PRO A 130 -5.65 -0.92 -2.22
N TRP A 131 -5.94 0.37 -2.17
CA TRP A 131 -6.21 1.10 -0.93
C TRP A 131 -7.10 2.30 -1.20
N LYS A 132 -7.75 2.84 -0.17
CA LYS A 132 -8.62 4.02 -0.32
C LYS A 132 -8.72 4.84 0.95
N PHE A 133 -9.18 6.08 0.77
CA PHE A 133 -9.66 6.90 1.87
C PHE A 133 -11.15 6.66 2.09
N ALA A 134 -11.55 6.44 3.35
CA ALA A 134 -12.95 6.46 3.77
C ALA A 134 -13.14 7.61 4.77
N MET A 135 -14.13 8.46 4.51
CA MET A 135 -14.34 9.69 5.26
C MET A 135 -15.54 9.57 6.19
N SER A 136 -15.38 9.97 7.45
CA SER A 136 -16.44 9.96 8.45
C SER A 136 -16.88 11.39 8.77
N TYR A 137 -18.13 11.68 8.51
CA TYR A 137 -18.76 12.97 8.77
C TYR A 137 -19.70 12.90 9.96
N THR A 138 -19.72 13.97 10.73
CA THR A 138 -20.73 14.25 11.75
C THR A 138 -21.48 15.54 11.40
N ALA A 139 -22.43 15.94 12.22
CA ALA A 139 -23.09 17.24 12.09
C ALA A 139 -22.10 18.43 12.16
N LYS A 140 -20.89 18.22 12.68
CA LYS A 140 -19.83 19.23 12.77
C LYS A 140 -18.86 19.20 11.58
N GLY A 141 -19.10 18.36 10.56
CA GLY A 141 -18.26 18.17 9.40
C GLY A 141 -17.42 16.91 9.46
N LEU A 142 -16.34 16.87 8.67
CA LEU A 142 -15.37 15.77 8.61
C LEU A 142 -14.60 15.66 9.92
N THR A 143 -14.62 14.48 10.55
CA THR A 143 -13.96 14.23 11.83
C THR A 143 -12.82 13.22 11.73
N HIS A 144 -12.94 12.26 10.83
CA HIS A 144 -11.95 11.21 10.64
C HIS A 144 -11.82 10.85 9.16
N ILE A 145 -10.61 10.54 8.76
CA ILE A 145 -10.32 9.85 7.51
C ILE A 145 -9.67 8.52 7.88
N PHE A 146 -10.18 7.43 7.33
CA PHE A 146 -9.57 6.11 7.45
C PHE A 146 -8.82 5.81 6.16
N ILE A 147 -7.57 5.42 6.27
CA ILE A 147 -6.79 4.91 5.13
C ILE A 147 -6.86 3.39 5.25
N LEU A 148 -7.64 2.80 4.34
CA LEU A 148 -7.91 1.36 4.28
C LEU A 148 -7.02 0.76 3.20
N HIS A 149 -6.30 -0.30 3.54
CA HIS A 149 -5.48 -1.06 2.59
C HIS A 149 -6.01 -2.48 2.46
N GLU A 150 -6.06 -3.00 1.25
CA GLU A 150 -6.41 -4.41 1.01
C GLU A 150 -5.39 -5.34 1.65
N LEU A 151 -4.10 -5.04 1.48
CA LEU A 151 -3.00 -5.78 2.06
C LEU A 151 -2.58 -5.17 3.40
N MET A 152 -3.46 -5.13 4.37
CA MET A 152 -3.12 -4.75 5.74
C MET A 152 -3.67 -5.81 6.69
N ASP A 153 -2.77 -6.51 7.33
CA ASP A 153 -3.10 -7.67 8.14
C ASP A 153 -3.88 -7.29 9.38
N ASP A 154 -4.70 -8.22 9.87
CA ASP A 154 -5.56 -8.09 11.05
C ASP A 154 -6.57 -6.94 10.99
N GLY A 155 -6.97 -6.50 9.80
CA GLY A 155 -7.92 -5.40 9.62
C GLY A 155 -7.35 -4.05 10.04
N ALA A 156 -6.03 -3.93 10.14
CA ALA A 156 -5.39 -2.68 10.50
C ALA A 156 -5.74 -1.59 9.49
N HIS A 157 -6.12 -0.44 9.99
CA HIS A 157 -6.39 0.76 9.22
C HIS A 157 -5.78 1.96 9.93
N ARG A 158 -5.37 2.93 9.15
CA ARG A 158 -4.82 4.16 9.70
C ARG A 158 -5.93 5.17 9.91
N VAL A 159 -6.04 5.69 11.13
CA VAL A 159 -7.00 6.73 11.47
C VAL A 159 -6.31 8.08 11.43
N VAL A 160 -6.86 8.99 10.63
CA VAL A 160 -6.42 10.39 10.56
C VAL A 160 -7.50 11.27 11.18
N TYR A 161 -7.20 11.93 12.26
CA TYR A 161 -8.11 12.84 12.96
C TYR A 161 -8.12 14.21 12.28
N THR A 162 -9.29 14.69 11.88
CA THR A 162 -9.46 15.98 11.17
C THR A 162 -10.28 17.00 11.96
N ASP A 163 -10.49 16.75 13.23
CA ASP A 163 -11.29 17.59 14.14
C ASP A 163 -10.48 18.74 14.78
N GLY A 164 -9.25 18.97 14.33
CA GLY A 164 -8.40 20.06 14.83
C GLY A 164 -7.63 19.75 16.10
N ARG A 165 -7.66 18.49 16.57
CA ARG A 165 -6.86 18.07 17.74
C ARG A 165 -5.37 18.13 17.46
N LYS A 166 -4.60 18.21 18.53
CA LYS A 166 -3.13 18.04 18.51
C LYS A 166 -2.78 16.57 18.80
N HIS A 167 -1.53 16.20 18.54
CA HIS A 167 -1.00 14.93 19.04
C HIS A 167 -1.03 14.93 20.58
N PRO A 168 -1.49 13.83 21.19
CA PRO A 168 -1.46 13.69 22.66
C PRO A 168 -0.03 13.63 23.16
N GLU A 169 0.20 14.17 24.36
CA GLU A 169 1.43 13.93 25.08
C GLU A 169 1.47 12.47 25.60
N GLY A 170 2.66 11.87 25.63
CA GLY A 170 2.82 10.51 26.14
C GLY A 170 2.19 9.40 25.31
N LEU A 171 2.22 9.54 23.99
CA LEU A 171 1.78 8.50 23.05
C LEU A 171 2.50 7.17 23.33
N ILE A 172 1.73 6.09 23.40
CA ILE A 172 2.28 4.73 23.35
C ILE A 172 2.65 4.43 21.89
N PRO A 173 3.91 4.11 21.59
CA PRO A 173 4.33 3.83 20.23
C PRO A 173 3.56 2.68 19.58
N SER A 174 3.14 2.87 18.34
CA SER A 174 2.36 1.89 17.57
C SER A 174 2.88 1.71 16.15
N TRP A 175 2.40 0.69 15.44
CA TRP A 175 2.81 0.40 14.07
C TRP A 175 2.45 1.50 13.06
N LEU A 176 1.30 2.15 13.26
CA LEU A 176 0.76 3.15 12.34
C LEU A 176 0.84 4.59 12.90
N GLY A 177 1.33 4.74 14.13
CA GLY A 177 1.44 6.02 14.79
C GLY A 177 0.08 6.66 15.09
N HIS A 178 0.12 7.94 15.47
CA HIS A 178 -1.04 8.80 15.64
C HIS A 178 -1.03 9.88 14.55
N SER A 179 -2.07 9.91 13.72
CA SER A 179 -2.17 10.83 12.58
C SER A 179 -3.23 11.90 12.81
N ILE A 180 -2.87 13.15 12.54
CA ILE A 180 -3.80 14.27 12.43
C ILE A 180 -3.78 14.80 11.01
N GLY A 181 -4.93 15.29 10.52
CA GLY A 181 -5.08 15.76 9.14
C GLY A 181 -5.70 17.13 9.07
N ARG A 182 -5.32 17.88 8.06
CA ARG A 182 -5.94 19.16 7.71
C ARG A 182 -5.92 19.37 6.21
N TRP A 183 -6.89 20.09 5.73
CA TRP A 183 -6.87 20.57 4.36
C TRP A 183 -5.98 21.83 4.24
N ASP A 184 -5.22 21.89 3.16
CA ASP A 184 -4.45 23.03 2.73
C ASP A 184 -4.74 23.27 1.24
N GLY A 185 -5.75 24.08 0.98
CA GLY A 185 -6.37 24.17 -0.34
C GLY A 185 -6.95 22.82 -0.78
N ASP A 186 -6.54 22.34 -1.94
CA ASP A 186 -6.95 21.05 -2.50
C ASP A 186 -6.08 19.87 -2.02
N ALA A 187 -5.15 20.09 -1.10
CA ALA A 187 -4.31 19.05 -0.55
C ALA A 187 -4.74 18.63 0.85
N LEU A 188 -4.76 17.34 1.11
CA LEU A 188 -4.84 16.77 2.45
C LEU A 188 -3.41 16.63 3.01
N VAL A 189 -3.13 17.35 4.10
CA VAL A 189 -1.86 17.21 4.82
C VAL A 189 -2.10 16.34 6.04
N VAL A 190 -1.33 15.26 6.14
CA VAL A 190 -1.38 14.29 7.25
C VAL A 190 -0.05 14.33 7.98
N ASP A 191 -0.10 14.59 9.27
CA ASP A 191 1.02 14.66 10.19
C ASP A 191 0.96 13.45 11.12
N THR A 192 2.06 12.66 11.24
CA THR A 192 2.04 11.41 11.99
C THR A 192 3.31 11.24 12.81
N VAL A 193 3.12 10.97 14.10
CA VAL A 193 4.16 10.69 15.10
C VAL A 193 3.77 9.48 15.96
N GLY A 194 4.63 9.06 16.89
CA GLY A 194 4.34 7.99 17.84
C GLY A 194 4.39 6.60 17.21
N PHE A 195 5.33 6.39 16.33
CA PHE A 195 5.63 5.07 15.76
C PHE A 195 6.45 4.24 16.74
N ASN A 196 6.25 2.91 16.73
CA ASN A 196 7.26 1.98 17.24
C ASN A 196 8.39 1.82 16.21
N ASP A 197 9.47 1.13 16.55
CA ASP A 197 10.64 0.91 15.70
C ASP A 197 10.60 -0.44 14.93
N LYS A 198 9.42 -1.06 14.79
CA LYS A 198 9.31 -2.48 14.42
C LYS A 198 9.10 -2.72 12.93
N PHE A 199 8.48 -1.80 12.19
CA PHE A 199 8.27 -2.02 10.76
C PHE A 199 9.51 -1.64 9.92
N TRP A 200 9.54 -2.09 8.69
CA TRP A 200 10.54 -1.69 7.71
C TRP A 200 9.91 -0.78 6.65
N PHE A 201 10.63 0.23 6.22
CA PHE A 201 10.14 1.11 5.15
C PHE A 201 10.04 0.41 3.79
N ASP A 202 10.83 -0.65 3.57
CA ASP A 202 10.92 -1.37 2.30
C ASP A 202 11.42 -2.80 2.49
N ARG A 203 11.47 -3.58 1.41
CA ARG A 203 11.98 -4.95 1.44
C ARG A 203 13.50 -5.06 1.63
N ARG A 204 14.24 -3.95 1.50
CA ARG A 204 15.67 -3.91 1.85
C ARG A 204 15.91 -3.91 3.36
N GLY A 205 14.87 -3.71 4.13
CA GLY A 205 14.97 -3.65 5.58
C GLY A 205 15.40 -2.29 6.11
N THR A 206 15.08 -1.21 5.40
CA THR A 206 15.40 0.16 5.85
C THR A 206 14.71 0.44 7.18
N PRO A 207 15.50 0.67 8.27
CA PRO A 207 14.97 0.87 9.60
C PRO A 207 14.58 2.33 9.87
N HIS A 208 13.89 2.52 10.97
CA HIS A 208 13.60 3.81 11.60
C HIS A 208 13.64 3.64 13.12
N THR A 209 13.45 4.75 13.84
CA THR A 209 13.33 4.78 15.30
C THR A 209 11.96 5.29 15.75
N GLU A 210 11.70 5.30 17.06
CA GLU A 210 10.50 5.89 17.65
C GLU A 210 10.47 7.44 17.51
N GLN A 211 11.58 8.06 17.06
CA GLN A 211 11.63 9.49 16.75
C GLN A 211 11.10 9.81 15.36
N LEU A 212 10.63 8.80 14.63
CA LEU A 212 10.08 8.95 13.30
C LEU A 212 8.88 9.91 13.31
N HIS A 213 8.96 10.91 12.43
CA HIS A 213 7.91 11.85 12.09
C HIS A 213 7.69 11.84 10.58
N ILE A 214 6.45 11.67 10.16
CA ILE A 214 6.08 11.64 8.74
C ILE A 214 5.04 12.71 8.48
N VAL A 215 5.32 13.60 7.53
CA VAL A 215 4.34 14.53 6.98
C VAL A 215 4.05 14.14 5.54
N GLU A 216 2.80 13.85 5.24
CA GLU A 216 2.31 13.46 3.91
C GLU A 216 1.40 14.54 3.36
N ARG A 217 1.57 14.86 2.08
CA ARG A 217 0.73 15.81 1.38
C ARG A 217 0.11 15.13 0.15
N TYR A 218 -1.15 14.79 0.26
CA TYR A 218 -1.90 14.13 -0.79
C TYR A 218 -2.58 15.16 -1.70
N THR A 219 -2.33 15.05 -2.99
CA THR A 219 -2.97 15.85 -4.05
C THR A 219 -3.49 14.94 -5.16
N ARG A 220 -4.55 15.38 -5.83
CA ARG A 220 -5.12 14.69 -6.99
C ARG A 220 -5.07 15.61 -8.21
N PRO A 221 -3.94 15.62 -8.95
CA PRO A 221 -3.73 16.56 -10.05
C PRO A 221 -4.65 16.32 -11.25
N ASN A 222 -5.17 15.12 -11.42
CA ASN A 222 -6.14 14.73 -12.42
C ASN A 222 -7.03 13.59 -11.90
N TYR A 223 -8.01 13.17 -12.69
CA TYR A 223 -8.99 12.18 -12.25
C TYR A 223 -8.36 10.85 -11.82
N GLY A 224 -7.37 10.36 -12.54
CA GLY A 224 -6.79 9.02 -12.35
C GLY A 224 -5.49 8.96 -11.54
N THR A 225 -4.98 10.10 -11.04
CA THR A 225 -3.69 10.14 -10.37
C THR A 225 -3.80 10.77 -8.98
N LEU A 226 -3.21 10.11 -7.99
CA LEU A 226 -2.96 10.65 -6.67
C LEU A 226 -1.45 10.78 -6.46
N VAL A 227 -1.01 11.91 -5.91
CA VAL A 227 0.39 12.17 -5.56
C VAL A 227 0.48 12.33 -4.05
N ASN A 228 1.45 11.68 -3.44
CA ASN A 228 1.80 11.83 -2.03
C ASN A 228 3.24 12.39 -1.93
N ASP A 229 3.36 13.66 -1.59
CA ASP A 229 4.63 14.29 -1.26
C ASP A 229 4.89 14.09 0.23
N VAL A 230 5.99 13.40 0.56
CA VAL A 230 6.32 12.98 1.92
C VAL A 230 7.56 13.69 2.41
N THR A 231 7.50 14.24 3.61
CA THR A 231 8.68 14.62 4.39
C THR A 231 8.88 13.58 5.48
N LEU A 232 10.05 12.97 5.49
CA LEU A 232 10.45 11.94 6.44
C LEU A 232 11.54 12.52 7.34
N GLU A 233 11.30 12.58 8.63
CA GLU A 233 12.22 13.03 9.66
C GLU A 233 12.42 11.92 10.69
N ASP A 234 13.64 11.51 10.90
CA ASP A 234 14.02 10.56 11.95
C ASP A 234 15.46 10.82 12.39
N PRO A 235 15.68 11.73 13.33
CA PRO A 235 17.05 12.06 13.77
C PRO A 235 17.78 10.88 14.41
N GLY A 236 17.05 9.83 14.80
CA GLY A 236 17.63 8.59 15.30
C GLY A 236 18.17 7.65 14.20
N ALA A 237 17.71 7.78 12.95
CA ALA A 237 18.12 6.91 11.85
C ALA A 237 18.63 7.63 10.61
N LEU A 238 18.26 8.91 10.41
CA LEU A 238 18.60 9.73 9.25
C LEU A 238 19.56 10.88 9.63
N VAL A 239 20.46 11.19 8.72
CA VAL A 239 21.39 12.34 8.89
C VAL A 239 20.65 13.68 8.77
N HIS A 240 19.63 13.74 7.94
CA HIS A 240 18.79 14.91 7.71
C HIS A 240 17.39 14.48 7.21
N PRO A 241 16.38 15.36 7.30
CA PRO A 241 15.07 15.10 6.72
C PRO A 241 15.15 14.80 5.22
N VAL A 242 14.30 13.91 4.76
CA VAL A 242 14.25 13.44 3.37
C VAL A 242 12.88 13.74 2.78
N LYS A 243 12.87 14.15 1.51
CA LYS A 243 11.64 14.38 0.74
C LYS A 243 11.48 13.28 -0.29
N LEU A 244 10.34 12.62 -0.26
CA LEU A 244 9.96 11.55 -1.16
C LEU A 244 8.69 11.94 -1.91
N GLN A 245 8.48 11.37 -3.08
CA GLN A 245 7.23 11.50 -3.81
C GLN A 245 6.77 10.13 -4.30
N PHE A 246 5.54 9.78 -3.95
CA PHE A 246 4.90 8.57 -4.44
C PHE A 246 3.69 8.93 -5.31
N LYS A 247 3.42 8.09 -6.31
CA LYS A 247 2.26 8.25 -7.21
C LYS A 247 1.43 6.99 -7.20
N ALA A 248 0.14 7.16 -6.99
CA ALA A 248 -0.85 6.12 -7.14
C ALA A 248 -1.74 6.41 -8.34
N ARG A 249 -2.22 5.37 -8.99
CA ARG A 249 -3.23 5.46 -10.03
C ARG A 249 -4.58 5.02 -9.50
N LEU A 250 -5.65 5.53 -10.08
CA LEU A 250 -6.99 5.06 -9.79
C LEU A 250 -7.11 3.58 -10.21
N MET A 251 -7.64 2.76 -9.30
CA MET A 251 -7.91 1.36 -9.58
C MET A 251 -8.99 1.24 -10.66
N ARG A 252 -8.82 0.29 -11.55
CA ARG A 252 -9.72 0.05 -12.68
C ARG A 252 -10.42 -1.29 -12.49
N PRO A 253 -11.75 -1.29 -12.31
CA PRO A 253 -12.53 -2.51 -12.09
C PRO A 253 -12.34 -3.56 -13.18
N ASP A 254 -12.14 -3.09 -14.42
CA ASP A 254 -11.92 -3.90 -15.60
C ASP A 254 -10.55 -4.57 -15.64
N ARG A 255 -9.59 -4.12 -14.81
CA ARG A 255 -8.21 -4.60 -14.86
C ARG A 255 -7.77 -5.40 -13.62
N GLU A 256 -8.29 -5.07 -12.43
CA GLU A 256 -7.74 -5.62 -11.19
C GLU A 256 -8.63 -6.66 -10.50
N THR A 257 -9.83 -6.30 -10.11
CA THR A 257 -10.64 -7.17 -9.25
C THR A 257 -12.01 -7.50 -9.81
N GLY A 258 -12.46 -6.81 -10.87
CA GLY A 258 -13.83 -6.91 -11.36
C GLY A 258 -14.89 -6.28 -10.45
N THR A 259 -14.55 -5.96 -9.20
CA THR A 259 -15.47 -5.35 -8.22
C THR A 259 -15.38 -3.83 -8.18
N GLY A 260 -14.21 -3.27 -8.55
CA GLY A 260 -13.93 -1.84 -8.48
C GLY A 260 -13.73 -1.33 -7.07
N ASP A 261 -13.47 -2.20 -6.11
CA ASP A 261 -13.20 -1.87 -4.71
C ASP A 261 -12.21 -2.86 -4.08
N LEU A 262 -11.83 -2.61 -2.82
CA LEU A 262 -10.93 -3.47 -2.06
C LEU A 262 -11.56 -4.86 -1.90
N MET A 263 -10.74 -5.88 -2.00
CA MET A 263 -11.10 -7.25 -1.69
C MET A 263 -10.69 -7.61 -0.27
N GLU A 264 -11.27 -8.68 0.25
CA GLU A 264 -10.83 -9.29 1.48
C GLU A 264 -9.44 -9.91 1.28
N PHE A 265 -8.54 -9.65 2.21
CA PHE A 265 -7.23 -10.28 2.28
C PHE A 265 -7.00 -10.82 3.69
N VAL A 266 -6.56 -12.07 3.78
CA VAL A 266 -6.24 -12.73 5.04
C VAL A 266 -4.82 -13.29 4.96
N CYS A 267 -3.88 -12.63 5.62
CA CYS A 267 -2.46 -13.00 5.60
C CYS A 267 -2.23 -14.43 6.13
N ASN A 268 -3.03 -14.85 7.09
CA ASN A 268 -2.87 -16.15 7.78
C ASN A 268 -3.64 -17.30 7.15
N GLU A 269 -4.39 -17.10 6.07
CA GLU A 269 -5.35 -18.09 5.56
C GLU A 269 -4.70 -19.43 5.22
N ASN A 270 -3.48 -19.43 4.68
CA ASN A 270 -2.75 -20.64 4.30
C ASN A 270 -1.46 -20.84 5.11
N ASN A 271 -1.33 -20.20 6.23
CA ASN A 271 -0.14 -20.30 7.07
C ASN A 271 -0.18 -21.58 7.91
N GLN A 272 0.96 -22.27 7.93
CA GLN A 272 1.14 -23.46 8.73
C GLN A 272 2.11 -23.18 9.87
N TYR A 273 1.76 -23.63 11.08
CA TYR A 273 2.68 -23.64 12.21
C TYR A 273 3.72 -24.75 12.00
N GLY A 274 5.01 -24.39 12.02
CA GLY A 274 6.08 -25.38 11.91
C GLY A 274 6.09 -26.35 13.10
N SER A 275 6.74 -27.50 12.95
CA SER A 275 6.88 -28.54 13.96
C SER A 275 7.44 -28.09 15.32
N ALA A 276 8.06 -26.91 15.37
CA ALA A 276 8.53 -26.24 16.59
C ALA A 276 7.53 -25.24 17.18
N GLY A 277 6.27 -25.22 16.72
CA GLY A 277 5.25 -24.26 17.18
C GLY A 277 5.44 -22.82 16.71
N GLY A 278 6.36 -22.57 15.80
CA GLY A 278 6.58 -21.25 15.21
C GLY A 278 5.68 -21.02 14.01
N PHE A 279 5.17 -19.80 13.88
CA PHE A 279 4.44 -19.33 12.72
C PHE A 279 5.36 -19.35 11.47
N ARG A 280 4.89 -19.96 10.41
CA ARG A 280 5.53 -19.84 9.09
C ARG A 280 4.56 -19.18 8.14
N PRO A 281 4.88 -18.01 7.59
CA PRO A 281 4.07 -17.41 6.54
C PRO A 281 3.88 -18.40 5.41
N GLY A 282 2.66 -18.52 4.92
CA GLY A 282 2.31 -19.47 3.88
C GLY A 282 3.22 -19.32 2.68
N THR A 283 4.07 -20.30 2.46
CA THR A 283 4.77 -20.46 1.21
C THR A 283 3.79 -21.02 0.20
N GLY A 284 2.79 -20.30 -0.18
CA GLY A 284 1.76 -20.70 -1.15
C GLY A 284 1.57 -22.19 -1.26
N ALA A 285 0.37 -22.64 -1.16
CA ALA A 285 -0.09 -24.00 -1.34
C ALA A 285 0.98 -25.09 -1.52
N GLY A 286 1.30 -25.83 -0.48
CA GLY A 286 1.52 -27.24 -0.71
C GLY A 286 2.91 -27.81 -0.67
N ASN A 287 3.90 -27.12 -0.17
CA ASN A 287 5.19 -27.76 0.15
C ASN A 287 5.49 -27.81 1.65
N GLY A 288 4.47 -27.86 2.46
CA GLY A 288 4.62 -28.18 3.85
C GLY A 288 4.91 -29.65 3.99
N ASP A 289 6.09 -30.03 4.46
CA ASP A 289 6.28 -31.32 5.09
C ASP A 289 5.34 -31.36 6.30
N ALA A 290 4.11 -31.84 6.08
CA ALA A 290 3.27 -32.19 7.17
C ALA A 290 3.99 -33.27 8.00
N PRO A 291 4.10 -33.13 9.31
CA PRO A 291 4.65 -34.20 10.13
C PRO A 291 3.80 -35.45 9.90
N LYS A 292 4.48 -36.57 9.56
CA LYS A 292 3.87 -37.87 9.45
C LYS A 292 3.39 -38.35 10.83
#